data_3c5cb6ffc84e8088914fea11654d96ad
#
_entry.id   3c5cb6ffc84e8088914fea11654d96ad
#
_cell.length_a   1.000
_cell.length_b   1.000
_cell.length_c   1.000
_cell.angle_alpha   90.00
_cell.angle_beta   90.00
_cell.angle_gamma   90.00
#
_symmetry.space_group_name_H-M   'P 1'
#
loop_
_entity.id
_entity.type
_entity.pdbx_description
1 polymer ?
#
loop_
_entity_poly.entity_id
_entity_poly.type
_entity_poly.pdbx_seq_one_letter_code
_entity_poly.pdbx_strand_id
1 'polypeptide(L)'
;QALNMADKGWHVSVFNRTVPGVEEGVVERFINGRAKGKSIEGYTEIPDFVESISTPRKIMMMVRAGSAVDELMEQLFPHLSPGDILIDGGNSNYEDTNRRVALAESKGFRFVGAGVSGGEEGALNGASIMPGGSVTAWDEVKPILQSIAARAADGTPCCDWIGPAGSGHFVKMIHNGIEYGDMQ
;
A
#
# COMPACT_ATOMS: atom_id res chain seq x y z
N GLN A 1 -8.33 0.94 -3.02
CA GLN A 1 -7.70 1.87 -2.08
C GLN A 1 -7.64 3.30 -2.64
N ALA A 2 -7.15 3.52 -3.89
CA ALA A 2 -7.00 4.87 -4.46
C ALA A 2 -8.29 5.71 -4.44
N LEU A 3 -9.43 5.12 -4.81
CA LEU A 3 -10.74 5.78 -4.75
C LEU A 3 -11.10 6.18 -3.31
N ASN A 4 -10.90 5.26 -2.36
CA ASN A 4 -11.16 5.52 -0.95
C ASN A 4 -10.27 6.67 -0.41
N MET A 5 -8.98 6.66 -0.74
CA MET A 5 -8.07 7.78 -0.38
C MET A 5 -8.56 9.10 -0.93
N ALA A 6 -8.92 9.17 -2.21
CA ALA A 6 -9.43 10.39 -2.83
C ALA A 6 -10.75 10.87 -2.21
N ASP A 7 -11.66 9.95 -1.85
CA ASP A 7 -12.92 10.26 -1.17
C ASP A 7 -12.70 10.78 0.28
N LYS A 8 -11.53 10.51 0.87
CA LYS A 8 -11.10 11.07 2.16
C LYS A 8 -10.29 12.36 2.02
N GLY A 9 -10.21 12.91 0.81
CA GLY A 9 -9.59 14.21 0.54
C GLY A 9 -8.08 14.16 0.22
N TRP A 10 -7.51 12.97 0.06
CA TRP A 10 -6.12 12.84 -0.37
C TRP A 10 -5.99 13.07 -1.88
N HIS A 11 -4.92 13.75 -2.29
CA HIS A 11 -4.48 13.74 -3.68
C HIS A 11 -3.69 12.45 -3.94
N VAL A 12 -4.05 11.70 -4.97
CA VAL A 12 -3.53 10.35 -5.19
C VAL A 12 -2.95 10.24 -6.59
N SER A 13 -1.69 9.85 -6.69
CA SER A 13 -1.08 9.42 -7.95
C SER A 13 -1.20 7.89 -8.06
N VAL A 14 -1.65 7.41 -9.20
CA VAL A 14 -1.72 5.96 -9.47
C VAL A 14 -0.82 5.59 -10.64
N PHE A 15 -0.14 4.47 -10.50
CA PHE A 15 0.74 3.91 -11.51
C PHE A 15 0.31 2.49 -11.86
N ASN A 16 0.30 2.17 -13.15
CA ASN A 16 0.30 0.80 -13.65
C ASN A 16 1.18 0.72 -14.89
N ARG A 17 2.04 -0.29 -14.94
CA ARG A 17 2.86 -0.54 -16.13
C ARG A 17 1.99 -0.87 -17.33
N THR A 18 2.46 -0.55 -18.52
CA THR A 18 1.83 -1.00 -19.76
C THR A 18 2.45 -2.33 -20.19
N VAL A 19 1.63 -3.36 -20.36
CA VAL A 19 2.04 -4.66 -20.92
C VAL A 19 1.28 -4.86 -22.23
N PRO A 20 1.94 -4.83 -23.39
CA PRO A 20 1.30 -4.98 -24.68
C PRO A 20 0.43 -6.25 -24.76
N GLY A 21 -0.81 -6.09 -25.22
CA GLY A 21 -1.77 -7.19 -25.37
C GLY A 21 -2.41 -7.69 -24.06
N VAL A 22 -1.98 -7.21 -22.88
CA VAL A 22 -2.47 -7.68 -21.57
C VAL A 22 -2.97 -6.53 -20.69
N GLU A 23 -2.14 -5.51 -20.48
CA GLU A 23 -2.43 -4.37 -19.58
C GLU A 23 -2.33 -3.04 -20.33
N GLU A 24 -2.98 -2.93 -21.49
CA GLU A 24 -3.01 -1.69 -22.27
C GLU A 24 -4.11 -0.74 -21.78
N GLY A 25 -3.79 0.55 -21.64
CA GLY A 25 -4.74 1.61 -21.31
C GLY A 25 -5.45 1.43 -19.96
N VAL A 26 -4.90 0.66 -19.03
CA VAL A 26 -5.50 0.42 -17.71
C VAL A 26 -5.64 1.72 -16.94
N VAL A 27 -4.58 2.52 -16.89
CA VAL A 27 -4.57 3.82 -16.21
C VAL A 27 -5.57 4.77 -16.84
N GLU A 28 -5.56 4.90 -18.16
CA GLU A 28 -6.48 5.80 -18.89
C GLU A 28 -7.95 5.42 -18.64
N ARG A 29 -8.28 4.13 -18.74
CA ARG A 29 -9.65 3.66 -18.45
C ARG A 29 -10.07 3.92 -17.01
N PHE A 30 -9.15 3.78 -16.06
CA PHE A 30 -9.42 4.06 -14.66
C PHE A 30 -9.68 5.55 -14.42
N ILE A 31 -8.81 6.43 -14.94
CA ILE A 31 -8.94 7.88 -14.79
C ILE A 31 -10.21 8.41 -15.46
N ASN A 32 -10.51 7.97 -16.68
CA ASN A 32 -11.69 8.41 -17.43
C ASN A 32 -12.99 7.74 -16.94
N GLY A 33 -12.90 6.66 -16.18
CA GLY A 33 -14.01 5.88 -15.63
C GLY A 33 -14.24 6.14 -14.14
N ARG A 34 -13.83 5.18 -13.30
CA ARG A 34 -14.11 5.16 -11.85
C ARG A 34 -13.49 6.34 -11.08
N ALA A 35 -12.37 6.89 -11.55
CA ALA A 35 -11.68 8.02 -10.93
C ALA A 35 -12.09 9.39 -11.47
N LYS A 36 -13.01 9.43 -12.47
CA LYS A 36 -13.42 10.68 -13.11
C LYS A 36 -13.98 11.69 -12.09
N GLY A 37 -13.38 12.88 -12.09
CA GLY A 37 -13.77 13.97 -11.19
C GLY A 37 -13.24 13.85 -9.75
N LYS A 38 -12.42 12.83 -9.46
CA LYS A 38 -11.73 12.68 -8.18
C LYS A 38 -10.32 13.28 -8.24
N SER A 39 -9.72 13.55 -7.08
CA SER A 39 -8.34 14.04 -6.96
C SER A 39 -7.34 12.88 -7.19
N ILE A 40 -7.35 12.31 -8.41
CA ILE A 40 -6.50 11.19 -8.80
C ILE A 40 -5.85 11.49 -10.15
N GLU A 41 -4.52 11.34 -10.22
CA GLU A 41 -3.74 11.43 -11.45
C GLU A 41 -3.13 10.08 -11.82
N GLY A 42 -2.99 9.81 -13.10
CA GLY A 42 -2.56 8.50 -13.62
C GLY A 42 -1.25 8.56 -14.38
N TYR A 43 -0.37 7.58 -14.13
CA TYR A 43 0.96 7.48 -14.71
C TYR A 43 1.23 6.07 -15.24
N THR A 44 2.02 5.97 -16.31
CA THR A 44 2.50 4.71 -16.90
C THR A 44 4.01 4.54 -16.79
N GLU A 45 4.71 5.63 -16.44
CA GLU A 45 6.17 5.64 -16.27
C GLU A 45 6.51 5.91 -14.79
N ILE A 46 7.46 5.13 -14.26
CA ILE A 46 7.87 5.23 -12.84
C ILE A 46 8.48 6.59 -12.49
N PRO A 47 9.39 7.18 -13.30
CA PRO A 47 9.96 8.47 -12.97
C PRO A 47 8.89 9.56 -12.78
N ASP A 48 7.96 9.67 -13.72
CA ASP A 48 6.90 10.68 -13.69
C ASP A 48 5.94 10.46 -12.49
N PHE A 49 5.62 9.18 -12.22
CA PHE A 49 4.84 8.80 -11.05
C PHE A 49 5.51 9.21 -9.75
N VAL A 50 6.79 8.91 -9.57
CA VAL A 50 7.52 9.23 -8.34
C VAL A 50 7.69 10.75 -8.19
N GLU A 51 7.97 11.48 -9.28
CA GLU A 51 8.10 12.93 -9.26
C GLU A 51 6.79 13.64 -8.86
N SER A 52 5.64 13.06 -9.20
CA SER A 52 4.32 13.63 -8.87
C SER A 52 4.01 13.62 -7.36
N ILE A 53 4.78 12.87 -6.56
CA ILE A 53 4.51 12.68 -5.12
C ILE A 53 5.46 13.55 -4.29
N SER A 54 4.88 14.33 -3.36
CA SER A 54 5.66 15.18 -2.45
C SER A 54 6.50 14.35 -1.46
N THR A 55 7.73 14.83 -1.19
CA THR A 55 8.63 14.23 -0.20
C THR A 55 8.25 14.58 1.24
N PRO A 56 8.43 13.66 2.21
CA PRO A 56 8.78 12.26 2.01
C PRO A 56 7.62 11.51 1.34
N ARG A 57 7.93 10.82 0.25
CA ARG A 57 6.94 10.11 -0.55
C ARG A 57 6.36 8.93 0.21
N LYS A 58 5.08 8.63 -0.02
CA LYS A 58 4.40 7.46 0.54
C LYS A 58 3.83 6.67 -0.63
N ILE A 59 4.47 5.58 -0.99
CA ILE A 59 4.13 4.76 -2.16
C ILE A 59 3.57 3.42 -1.69
N MET A 60 2.29 3.19 -1.94
CA MET A 60 1.62 1.94 -1.62
C MET A 60 1.64 1.00 -2.81
N MET A 61 2.30 -0.12 -2.65
CA MET A 61 2.40 -1.20 -3.65
C MET A 61 1.27 -2.20 -3.43
N MET A 62 0.44 -2.39 -4.45
CA MET A 62 -0.67 -3.34 -4.47
C MET A 62 -0.46 -4.35 -5.61
N VAL A 63 0.71 -4.98 -5.60
CA VAL A 63 1.12 -5.97 -6.59
C VAL A 63 1.01 -7.38 -6.01
N ARG A 64 1.14 -8.39 -6.88
CA ARG A 64 1.16 -9.79 -6.44
C ARG A 64 2.32 -10.01 -5.45
N ALA A 65 2.04 -10.71 -4.35
CA ALA A 65 3.05 -11.10 -3.37
C ALA A 65 4.17 -11.97 -4.00
N GLY A 66 5.34 -11.92 -3.42
CA GLY A 66 6.54 -12.62 -3.90
C GLY A 66 7.46 -11.69 -4.69
N SER A 67 8.13 -12.20 -5.73
CA SER A 67 9.17 -11.48 -6.48
C SER A 67 8.69 -10.17 -7.12
N ALA A 68 7.40 -10.06 -7.46
CA ALA A 68 6.85 -8.85 -8.05
C ALA A 68 6.99 -7.60 -7.13
N VAL A 69 6.96 -7.80 -5.82
CA VAL A 69 7.21 -6.70 -4.85
C VAL A 69 8.67 -6.30 -4.90
N ASP A 70 9.59 -7.27 -4.91
CA ASP A 70 11.04 -7.01 -4.99
C ASP A 70 11.42 -6.32 -6.30
N GLU A 71 10.88 -6.80 -7.43
CA GLU A 71 11.09 -6.22 -8.76
C GLU A 71 10.61 -4.76 -8.83
N LEU A 72 9.45 -4.46 -8.22
CA LEU A 72 8.93 -3.09 -8.16
C LEU A 72 9.80 -2.20 -7.26
N MET A 73 10.24 -2.71 -6.11
CA MET A 73 11.17 -1.97 -5.23
C MET A 73 12.46 -1.61 -5.96
N GLU A 74 13.07 -2.55 -6.69
CA GLU A 74 14.30 -2.30 -7.46
C GLU A 74 14.09 -1.23 -8.54
N GLN A 75 12.93 -1.17 -9.18
CA GLN A 75 12.58 -0.15 -10.15
C GLN A 75 12.33 1.23 -9.50
N LEU A 76 11.80 1.26 -8.29
CA LEU A 76 11.52 2.50 -7.56
C LEU A 76 12.78 3.13 -6.95
N PHE A 77 13.69 2.32 -6.38
CA PHE A 77 14.85 2.81 -5.64
C PHE A 77 15.67 3.90 -6.33
N PRO A 78 15.95 3.85 -7.66
CA PRO A 78 16.71 4.91 -8.32
C PRO A 78 16.05 6.29 -8.31
N HIS A 79 14.76 6.35 -8.08
CA HIS A 79 13.94 7.57 -8.14
C HIS A 79 13.54 8.10 -6.75
N LEU A 80 13.82 7.34 -5.68
CA LEU A 80 13.47 7.71 -4.32
C LEU A 80 14.53 8.60 -3.67
N SER A 81 14.09 9.34 -2.67
CA SER A 81 14.95 10.16 -1.80
C SER A 81 15.03 9.55 -0.40
N PRO A 82 16.14 9.75 0.35
CA PRO A 82 16.22 9.30 1.73
C PRO A 82 15.02 9.76 2.56
N GLY A 83 14.45 8.85 3.33
CA GLY A 83 13.25 9.10 4.14
C GLY A 83 11.93 8.85 3.41
N ASP A 84 11.91 8.51 2.12
CA ASP A 84 10.69 8.06 1.45
C ASP A 84 10.20 6.73 2.04
N ILE A 85 8.91 6.47 1.96
CA ILE A 85 8.24 5.32 2.57
C ILE A 85 7.61 4.44 1.50
N LEU A 86 8.00 3.18 1.45
CA LEU A 86 7.35 2.14 0.68
C LEU A 86 6.37 1.37 1.57
N ILE A 87 5.16 1.14 1.10
CA ILE A 87 4.10 0.42 1.81
C ILE A 87 3.71 -0.79 0.97
N ASP A 88 3.97 -1.99 1.46
CA ASP A 88 3.48 -3.22 0.84
C ASP A 88 2.10 -3.55 1.40
N GLY A 89 1.05 -3.26 0.63
CA GLY A 89 -0.35 -3.56 0.97
C GLY A 89 -0.83 -4.90 0.42
N GLY A 90 0.05 -5.69 -0.18
CA GLY A 90 -0.23 -7.03 -0.67
C GLY A 90 -0.37 -8.06 0.45
N ASN A 91 -0.64 -9.30 0.07
CA ASN A 91 -0.71 -10.42 1.02
C ASN A 91 0.65 -11.15 1.10
N SER A 92 1.69 -10.40 1.43
CA SER A 92 3.07 -10.87 1.46
C SER A 92 3.38 -11.77 2.66
N ASN A 93 4.34 -12.68 2.47
CA ASN A 93 4.91 -13.44 3.59
C ASN A 93 5.68 -12.48 4.52
N TYR A 94 5.50 -12.64 5.83
CA TYR A 94 6.14 -11.80 6.84
C TYR A 94 7.66 -11.91 6.85
N GLU A 95 8.24 -13.06 6.50
CA GLU A 95 9.69 -13.26 6.39
C GLU A 95 10.28 -12.43 5.24
N ASP A 96 9.59 -12.41 4.09
CA ASP A 96 9.95 -11.52 2.97
C ASP A 96 9.87 -10.04 3.40
N THR A 97 8.85 -9.70 4.18
CA THR A 97 8.70 -8.34 4.72
C THR A 97 9.84 -7.97 5.65
N ASN A 98 10.29 -8.89 6.52
CA ASN A 98 11.48 -8.67 7.36
C ASN A 98 12.70 -8.31 6.50
N ARG A 99 12.94 -9.08 5.44
CA ARG A 99 14.04 -8.87 4.51
C ARG A 99 13.93 -7.51 3.79
N ARG A 100 12.72 -7.16 3.33
CA ARG A 100 12.44 -5.89 2.62
C ARG A 100 12.60 -4.66 3.51
N VAL A 101 12.17 -4.74 4.76
CA VAL A 101 12.42 -3.68 5.77
C VAL A 101 13.91 -3.43 5.91
N ALA A 102 14.70 -4.49 6.16
CA ALA A 102 16.15 -4.37 6.31
C ALA A 102 16.83 -3.81 5.05
N LEU A 103 16.40 -4.26 3.85
CA LEU A 103 16.92 -3.76 2.58
C LEU A 103 16.59 -2.28 2.37
N ALA A 104 15.35 -1.85 2.58
CA ALA A 104 14.94 -0.46 2.42
C ALA A 104 15.70 0.46 3.38
N GLU A 105 15.80 0.08 4.66
CA GLU A 105 16.52 0.84 5.68
C GLU A 105 18.02 0.95 5.36
N SER A 106 18.66 -0.11 4.83
CA SER A 106 20.05 -0.06 4.40
C SER A 106 20.31 0.94 3.26
N LYS A 107 19.28 1.29 2.50
CA LYS A 107 19.32 2.28 1.42
C LYS A 107 18.83 3.68 1.86
N GLY A 108 18.47 3.85 3.14
CA GLY A 108 17.98 5.12 3.69
C GLY A 108 16.47 5.36 3.48
N PHE A 109 15.73 4.35 3.05
CA PHE A 109 14.28 4.39 2.91
C PHE A 109 13.59 3.74 4.11
N ARG A 110 12.28 3.92 4.23
CA ARG A 110 11.46 3.27 5.24
C ARG A 110 10.47 2.32 4.57
N PHE A 111 10.12 1.23 5.25
CA PHE A 111 9.23 0.23 4.69
C PHE A 111 8.14 -0.16 5.70
N VAL A 112 6.90 -0.27 5.23
CA VAL A 112 5.75 -0.72 6.01
C VAL A 112 5.11 -1.90 5.29
N GLY A 113 5.02 -3.04 5.97
CA GLY A 113 4.18 -4.16 5.55
C GLY A 113 2.80 -4.02 6.17
N ALA A 114 1.79 -3.78 5.35
CA ALA A 114 0.42 -3.55 5.81
C ALA A 114 -0.50 -4.69 5.36
N GLY A 115 -0.86 -5.58 6.27
CA GLY A 115 -1.93 -6.54 6.04
C GLY A 115 -3.26 -5.82 5.85
N VAL A 116 -3.95 -6.08 4.73
CA VAL A 116 -5.25 -5.46 4.42
C VAL A 116 -6.31 -6.56 4.34
N SER A 117 -7.40 -6.40 5.07
CA SER A 117 -8.54 -7.33 5.08
C SER A 117 -9.85 -6.62 4.81
N GLY A 118 -10.69 -7.20 3.94
CA GLY A 118 -12.00 -6.64 3.58
C GLY A 118 -12.36 -6.81 2.10
N GLY A 119 -11.50 -7.45 1.31
CA GLY A 119 -11.74 -7.68 -0.11
C GLY A 119 -11.88 -6.38 -0.92
N GLU A 120 -12.58 -6.46 -2.04
CA GLU A 120 -12.81 -5.31 -2.92
C GLU A 120 -13.72 -4.26 -2.27
N GLU A 121 -14.73 -4.68 -1.55
CA GLU A 121 -15.63 -3.79 -0.83
C GLU A 121 -14.91 -3.04 0.29
N GLY A 122 -14.10 -3.74 1.09
CA GLY A 122 -13.27 -3.11 2.12
C GLY A 122 -12.23 -2.15 1.52
N ALA A 123 -11.67 -2.45 0.36
CA ALA A 123 -10.76 -1.54 -0.32
C ALA A 123 -11.44 -0.20 -0.70
N LEU A 124 -12.73 -0.21 -0.95
CA LEU A 124 -13.50 0.98 -1.31
C LEU A 124 -14.10 1.68 -0.09
N ASN A 125 -14.68 0.93 0.83
CA ASN A 125 -15.53 1.46 1.90
C ASN A 125 -14.87 1.47 3.28
N GLY A 126 -13.75 0.79 3.43
CA GLY A 126 -12.98 0.67 4.67
C GLY A 126 -12.57 -0.77 4.96
N ALA A 127 -11.27 -1.00 5.06
CA ALA A 127 -10.68 -2.29 5.37
C ALA A 127 -10.14 -2.30 6.81
N SER A 128 -9.95 -3.49 7.37
CA SER A 128 -9.07 -3.66 8.53
C SER A 128 -7.63 -3.66 8.05
N ILE A 129 -6.78 -2.79 8.62
CA ILE A 129 -5.41 -2.58 8.17
C ILE A 129 -4.44 -2.84 9.33
N MET A 130 -3.45 -3.69 9.10
CA MET A 130 -2.48 -4.16 10.08
C MET A 130 -1.06 -3.72 9.68
N PRO A 131 -0.67 -2.46 9.96
CA PRO A 131 0.64 -1.94 9.59
C PRO A 131 1.75 -2.37 10.55
N GLY A 132 2.90 -2.74 10.01
CA GLY A 132 4.13 -3.00 10.74
C GLY A 132 5.34 -2.71 9.86
N GLY A 133 6.55 -2.55 10.44
CA GLY A 133 7.73 -2.26 9.63
C GLY A 133 8.71 -1.31 10.29
N SER A 134 9.16 -0.29 9.56
CA SER A 134 10.01 0.78 10.08
C SER A 134 9.21 1.65 11.06
N VAL A 135 9.58 1.62 12.32
CA VAL A 135 8.86 2.33 13.41
C VAL A 135 8.73 3.83 13.12
N THR A 136 9.76 4.43 12.55
CA THR A 136 9.79 5.87 12.22
C THR A 136 8.84 6.27 11.07
N ALA A 137 8.25 5.30 10.36
CA ALA A 137 7.28 5.57 9.29
C ALA A 137 5.86 5.78 9.84
N TRP A 138 5.56 5.24 11.03
CA TRP A 138 4.18 5.18 11.51
C TRP A 138 3.49 6.53 11.60
N ASP A 139 4.12 7.51 12.22
CA ASP A 139 3.50 8.84 12.41
C ASP A 139 3.11 9.51 11.10
N GLU A 140 3.84 9.21 10.02
CA GLU A 140 3.57 9.78 8.69
C GLU A 140 2.52 9.00 7.88
N VAL A 141 2.45 7.68 8.04
CA VAL A 141 1.46 6.85 7.31
C VAL A 141 0.15 6.69 8.08
N LYS A 142 0.17 6.85 9.39
CA LYS A 142 -1.01 6.71 10.27
C LYS A 142 -2.22 7.52 9.80
N PRO A 143 -2.10 8.83 9.51
CA PRO A 143 -3.26 9.61 9.09
C PRO A 143 -3.92 9.07 7.82
N ILE A 144 -3.11 8.60 6.87
CA ILE A 144 -3.58 8.05 5.61
C ILE A 144 -4.28 6.71 5.86
N LEU A 145 -3.59 5.77 6.51
CA LEU A 145 -4.10 4.41 6.71
C LEU A 145 -5.36 4.40 7.60
N GLN A 146 -5.40 5.21 8.67
CA GLN A 146 -6.58 5.32 9.52
C GLN A 146 -7.77 6.01 8.83
N SER A 147 -7.53 6.90 7.87
CA SER A 147 -8.61 7.56 7.11
C SER A 147 -9.37 6.59 6.21
N ILE A 148 -8.68 5.59 5.65
CA ILE A 148 -9.22 4.60 4.73
C ILE A 148 -9.61 3.28 5.38
N ALA A 149 -9.37 3.14 6.69
CA ALA A 149 -9.74 1.96 7.44
C ALA A 149 -11.23 1.91 7.76
N ALA A 150 -11.76 0.71 7.96
CA ALA A 150 -13.06 0.51 8.58
C ALA A 150 -13.10 1.13 9.98
N ARG A 151 -14.28 1.39 10.47
CA ARG A 151 -14.48 1.91 11.84
C ARG A 151 -15.33 0.97 12.66
N ALA A 152 -14.91 0.76 13.91
CA ALA A 152 -15.70 0.06 14.91
C ALA A 152 -16.95 0.88 15.29
N ALA A 153 -17.85 0.30 16.07
CA ALA A 153 -19.10 0.94 16.47
C ALA A 153 -18.90 2.24 17.29
N ASP A 154 -17.77 2.36 17.98
CA ASP A 154 -17.38 3.56 18.73
C ASP A 154 -16.65 4.61 17.88
N GLY A 155 -16.50 4.37 16.59
CA GLY A 155 -15.80 5.25 15.66
C GLY A 155 -14.28 5.04 15.57
N THR A 156 -13.71 4.14 16.38
CA THR A 156 -12.28 3.82 16.36
C THR A 156 -11.88 3.19 15.01
N PRO A 157 -10.82 3.67 14.33
CA PRO A 157 -10.38 3.06 13.08
C PRO A 157 -9.83 1.65 13.32
N CYS A 158 -10.21 0.70 12.47
CA CYS A 158 -9.67 -0.67 12.47
C CYS A 158 -8.25 -0.69 11.86
N CYS A 159 -7.38 0.17 12.37
CA CYS A 159 -6.01 0.33 11.92
C CYS A 159 -5.18 0.97 13.04
N ASP A 160 -4.23 0.22 13.57
CA ASP A 160 -3.21 0.75 14.47
C ASP A 160 -1.90 0.01 14.26
N TRP A 161 -0.81 0.57 14.80
CA TRP A 161 0.53 -0.01 14.68
C TRP A 161 0.61 -1.38 15.36
N ILE A 162 1.02 -2.40 14.59
CA ILE A 162 1.16 -3.76 15.10
C ILE A 162 2.54 -3.99 15.74
N GLY A 163 3.59 -3.49 15.09
CA GLY A 163 4.96 -3.68 15.59
C GLY A 163 6.02 -3.53 14.50
N PRO A 164 7.30 -3.76 14.85
CA PRO A 164 8.40 -3.64 13.90
C PRO A 164 8.42 -4.77 12.87
N ALA A 165 9.21 -4.58 11.82
CA ALA A 165 9.53 -5.57 10.79
C ALA A 165 8.25 -6.14 10.12
N GLY A 166 8.15 -7.45 9.93
CA GLY A 166 7.04 -8.13 9.27
C GLY A 166 5.78 -8.34 10.12
N SER A 167 5.67 -7.72 11.29
CA SER A 167 4.58 -7.97 12.25
C SER A 167 3.19 -7.74 11.67
N GLY A 168 3.00 -6.74 10.81
CA GLY A 168 1.70 -6.50 10.15
C GLY A 168 1.25 -7.66 9.27
N HIS A 169 2.13 -8.14 8.41
CA HIS A 169 1.85 -9.32 7.56
C HIS A 169 1.77 -10.61 8.38
N PHE A 170 2.51 -10.73 9.48
CA PHE A 170 2.38 -11.87 10.39
C PHE A 170 0.98 -11.93 11.00
N VAL A 171 0.46 -10.81 11.53
CA VAL A 171 -0.91 -10.75 12.08
C VAL A 171 -1.94 -11.02 11.00
N LYS A 172 -1.76 -10.49 9.78
CA LYS A 172 -2.65 -10.80 8.65
C LYS A 172 -2.65 -12.29 8.29
N MET A 173 -1.50 -12.95 8.35
CA MET A 173 -1.40 -14.40 8.13
C MET A 173 -2.20 -15.18 9.18
N ILE A 174 -2.09 -14.83 10.46
CA ILE A 174 -2.85 -15.44 11.55
C ILE A 174 -4.36 -15.20 11.36
N HIS A 175 -4.74 -13.96 11.06
CA HIS A 175 -6.13 -13.61 10.73
C HIS A 175 -6.69 -14.51 9.63
N ASN A 176 -5.99 -14.65 8.52
CA ASN A 176 -6.42 -15.50 7.41
C ASN A 176 -6.52 -16.99 7.85
N GLY A 177 -5.57 -17.47 8.65
CA GLY A 177 -5.60 -18.85 9.16
C GLY A 177 -6.87 -19.12 9.98
N ILE A 178 -7.29 -18.18 10.81
CA ILE A 178 -8.53 -18.27 11.62
C ILE A 178 -9.76 -18.19 10.69
N GLU A 179 -9.81 -17.18 9.82
CA GLU A 179 -10.93 -16.95 8.90
C GLU A 179 -11.21 -18.18 8.03
N TYR A 180 -10.18 -18.72 7.38
CA TYR A 180 -10.33 -19.92 6.53
C TYR A 180 -10.61 -21.18 7.34
N GLY A 181 -10.11 -21.29 8.57
CA GLY A 181 -10.44 -22.38 9.47
C GLY A 181 -11.91 -22.37 9.91
N ASP A 182 -12.48 -21.19 10.16
CA ASP A 182 -13.88 -21.01 10.51
C ASP A 182 -14.86 -21.29 9.35
N MET A 183 -14.38 -21.05 8.10
CA MET A 183 -15.17 -21.29 6.89
C MET A 183 -15.26 -22.77 6.48
N GLN A 184 -14.47 -23.68 7.06
CA GLN A 184 -14.47 -25.13 6.79
C GLN A 184 -15.36 -25.90 7.77
#